data_2c7e5c1159bbb26b77ed2abab942dc7f
#
_entry.id   2c7e5c1159bbb26b77ed2abab942dc7f
#
_cell.length_a   1.000
_cell.length_b   1.000
_cell.length_c   1.000
_cell.angle_alpha   90.00
_cell.angle_beta   90.00
_cell.angle_gamma   90.00
#
_symmetry.space_group_name_H-M   'P 1'
#
loop_
_entity.id
_entity.type
_entity.pdbx_description
1 polymer ?
#
loop_
_entity_poly.entity_id
_entity_poly.type
_entity_poly.pdbx_seq_one_letter_code
_entity_poly.pdbx_strand_id
1 'polypeptide(L)'
;PISLHEEDPEFIVRPGVNQGKVSEHLGYGGASATAEDVVVARDCMLALNTGASVCIQHISSGNSVELVRLAKKLGADVHAEATPHHFTLTEDAVLKYGTNARMNPPLRTEDDRAKIIEGIKDGTIDMIVTDHAPHSEEEKAKPLENAPSGITGLETSLALGIKSLVEPGHISLMKLMELMSKNPAEFYRMVPGSITKGSPADIVVFGENELWTVNKEDFASKASNSPFIGWELPGKVHYTICSGKIVYQA
;
A
#
# COMPACT_ATOMS: atom_id res chain seq x y z
N PRO A 1 0.17 19.05 6.70
CA PRO A 1 -0.62 18.20 5.82
C PRO A 1 -1.67 17.40 6.59
N ILE A 2 -2.71 16.95 5.88
CA ILE A 2 -3.78 16.10 6.40
C ILE A 2 -3.73 14.81 5.61
N SER A 3 -3.82 13.66 6.29
CA SER A 3 -3.86 12.33 5.66
C SER A 3 -5.20 11.68 5.96
N LEU A 4 -5.91 11.22 4.92
CA LEU A 4 -7.31 10.87 4.98
C LEU A 4 -7.54 9.44 4.47
N HIS A 5 -8.26 8.64 5.28
CA HIS A 5 -8.85 7.37 4.86
C HIS A 5 -10.20 7.67 4.21
N GLU A 6 -10.30 7.41 2.92
CA GLU A 6 -11.43 7.82 2.11
C GLU A 6 -12.47 6.70 2.01
N GLU A 7 -13.51 6.80 2.82
CA GLU A 7 -14.58 5.80 2.83
C GLU A 7 -15.94 6.44 3.19
N ASP A 8 -16.94 6.23 2.34
CA ASP A 8 -18.33 6.53 2.64
C ASP A 8 -19.07 5.21 2.93
N PRO A 9 -19.49 4.95 4.19
CA PRO A 9 -20.13 3.70 4.57
C PRO A 9 -21.47 3.45 3.89
N GLU A 10 -22.13 4.46 3.35
CA GLU A 10 -23.44 4.31 2.65
C GLU A 10 -23.31 3.47 1.36
N PHE A 11 -22.11 3.37 0.78
CA PHE A 11 -21.82 2.55 -0.40
C PHE A 11 -21.22 1.17 -0.06
N ILE A 12 -21.30 0.74 1.21
CA ILE A 12 -20.72 -0.52 1.67
C ILE A 12 -21.82 -1.44 2.18
N VAL A 13 -22.04 -2.55 1.47
CA VAL A 13 -22.94 -3.60 1.96
C VAL A 13 -22.22 -4.43 3.04
N ARG A 14 -20.96 -4.83 2.78
CA ARG A 14 -20.05 -5.45 3.74
C ARG A 14 -18.60 -5.07 3.44
N PRO A 15 -17.81 -4.68 4.46
CA PRO A 15 -16.44 -4.24 4.25
C PRO A 15 -15.47 -5.41 3.98
N GLY A 16 -14.32 -5.09 3.42
CA GLY A 16 -13.15 -5.97 3.33
C GLY A 16 -13.06 -6.84 2.09
N VAL A 17 -14.09 -6.83 1.23
CA VAL A 17 -14.10 -7.48 -0.09
C VAL A 17 -14.70 -6.50 -1.10
N ASN A 18 -14.12 -6.40 -2.30
CA ASN A 18 -14.65 -5.57 -3.37
C ASN A 18 -16.06 -6.00 -3.77
N GLN A 19 -16.95 -5.04 -4.01
CA GLN A 19 -18.25 -5.31 -4.64
C GLN A 19 -18.03 -5.61 -6.13
N GLY A 20 -18.11 -6.88 -6.51
CA GLY A 20 -17.83 -7.36 -7.85
C GLY A 20 -17.98 -8.87 -7.95
N LYS A 21 -17.31 -9.47 -8.93
CA LYS A 21 -17.45 -10.91 -9.24
C LYS A 21 -17.14 -11.83 -8.05
N VAL A 22 -16.12 -11.50 -7.25
CA VAL A 22 -15.71 -12.31 -6.10
C VAL A 22 -16.75 -12.22 -4.99
N SER A 23 -17.21 -11.02 -4.64
CA SER A 23 -18.24 -10.86 -3.61
C SER A 23 -19.58 -11.47 -4.02
N GLU A 24 -19.94 -11.42 -5.29
CA GLU A 24 -21.11 -12.10 -5.85
C GLU A 24 -20.98 -13.63 -5.73
N HIS A 25 -19.82 -14.19 -6.12
CA HIS A 25 -19.53 -15.62 -5.98
C HIS A 25 -19.62 -16.11 -4.53
N LEU A 26 -19.19 -15.27 -3.59
CA LEU A 26 -19.21 -15.57 -2.15
C LEU A 26 -20.58 -15.28 -1.49
N GLY A 27 -21.52 -14.63 -2.20
CA GLY A 27 -22.76 -14.13 -1.60
C GLY A 27 -22.51 -13.07 -0.52
N TYR A 28 -21.41 -12.31 -0.65
CA TYR A 28 -20.90 -11.45 0.43
C TYR A 28 -21.45 -10.02 0.40
N GLY A 29 -21.79 -9.49 -0.78
CA GLY A 29 -22.26 -8.12 -1.02
C GLY A 29 -21.13 -7.13 -1.32
N GLY A 30 -20.11 -7.05 -0.46
CA GLY A 30 -18.89 -6.28 -0.72
C GLY A 30 -18.98 -4.76 -0.49
N ALA A 31 -17.88 -4.08 -0.73
CA ALA A 31 -17.70 -2.64 -0.66
C ALA A 31 -17.46 -2.05 -2.06
N SER A 32 -18.37 -1.16 -2.50
CA SER A 32 -18.26 -0.48 -3.79
C SER A 32 -17.01 0.41 -3.86
N ALA A 33 -16.38 0.50 -5.04
CA ALA A 33 -15.35 1.49 -5.29
C ALA A 33 -15.89 2.93 -5.14
N THR A 34 -17.18 3.13 -5.38
CA THR A 34 -17.85 4.42 -5.17
C THR A 34 -17.69 4.94 -3.74
N ALA A 35 -17.58 4.06 -2.73
CA ALA A 35 -17.34 4.45 -1.34
C ALA A 35 -16.06 5.29 -1.18
N GLU A 36 -15.02 4.97 -1.94
CA GLU A 36 -13.76 5.72 -1.99
C GLU A 36 -13.86 6.91 -2.95
N ASP A 37 -14.36 6.69 -4.17
CA ASP A 37 -14.35 7.67 -5.25
C ASP A 37 -15.05 8.99 -4.87
N VAL A 38 -16.22 8.92 -4.21
CA VAL A 38 -17.00 10.13 -3.87
C VAL A 38 -16.32 10.98 -2.82
N VAL A 39 -15.64 10.36 -1.85
CA VAL A 39 -14.93 11.04 -0.78
C VAL A 39 -13.63 11.63 -1.31
N VAL A 40 -12.87 10.89 -2.14
CA VAL A 40 -11.69 11.41 -2.86
C VAL A 40 -12.06 12.62 -3.71
N ALA A 41 -13.16 12.57 -4.48
CA ALA A 41 -13.61 13.71 -5.27
C ALA A 41 -13.92 14.94 -4.40
N ARG A 42 -14.65 14.74 -3.29
CA ARG A 42 -14.98 15.79 -2.31
C ARG A 42 -13.70 16.44 -1.77
N ASP A 43 -12.76 15.63 -1.29
CA ASP A 43 -11.59 16.15 -0.56
C ASP A 43 -10.55 16.74 -1.50
N CYS A 44 -10.43 16.24 -2.74
CA CYS A 44 -9.71 16.91 -3.81
C CYS A 44 -10.26 18.33 -4.10
N MET A 45 -11.58 18.49 -4.16
CA MET A 45 -12.20 19.80 -4.39
C MET A 45 -12.07 20.71 -3.17
N LEU A 46 -12.14 20.18 -1.96
CA LEU A 46 -11.88 20.95 -0.74
C LEU A 46 -10.43 21.43 -0.69
N ALA A 47 -9.46 20.58 -1.01
CA ALA A 47 -8.05 20.96 -1.11
C ALA A 47 -7.83 22.08 -2.13
N LEU A 48 -8.42 21.94 -3.33
CA LEU A 48 -8.34 22.97 -4.39
C LEU A 48 -8.87 24.34 -3.92
N ASN A 49 -10.01 24.34 -3.22
CA ASN A 49 -10.66 25.60 -2.81
C ASN A 49 -10.05 26.24 -1.55
N THR A 50 -9.45 25.45 -0.69
CA THR A 50 -8.91 25.94 0.60
C THR A 50 -7.40 26.15 0.59
N GLY A 51 -6.70 25.52 -0.36
CA GLY A 51 -5.23 25.46 -0.37
C GLY A 51 -4.66 24.51 0.69
N ALA A 52 -5.48 23.58 1.22
CA ALA A 52 -5.01 22.58 2.16
C ALA A 52 -4.13 21.55 1.46
N SER A 53 -3.04 21.14 2.14
CA SER A 53 -2.20 20.01 1.72
C SER A 53 -2.81 18.70 2.25
N VAL A 54 -3.23 17.82 1.32
CA VAL A 54 -3.99 16.61 1.63
C VAL A 54 -3.30 15.39 1.01
N CYS A 55 -3.27 14.29 1.74
CA CYS A 55 -2.86 12.98 1.25
C CYS A 55 -4.04 11.99 1.29
N ILE A 56 -4.34 11.38 0.15
CA ILE A 56 -5.29 10.28 0.03
C ILE A 56 -4.55 9.00 0.39
N GLN A 57 -4.91 8.38 1.53
CA GLN A 57 -4.26 7.16 2.02
C GLN A 57 -4.62 5.94 1.15
N HIS A 58 -3.68 4.99 1.05
CA HIS A 58 -3.84 3.63 0.51
C HIS A 58 -4.90 3.50 -0.61
N ILE A 59 -4.81 4.35 -1.63
CA ILE A 59 -5.76 4.40 -2.75
C ILE A 59 -5.95 3.01 -3.39
N SER A 60 -7.18 2.60 -3.62
CA SER A 60 -7.51 1.27 -4.16
C SER A 60 -8.26 1.31 -5.48
N SER A 61 -9.03 2.36 -5.74
CA SER A 61 -9.84 2.52 -6.95
C SER A 61 -9.07 3.24 -8.07
N GLY A 62 -9.15 2.70 -9.27
CA GLY A 62 -8.60 3.35 -10.46
C GLY A 62 -9.26 4.68 -10.79
N ASN A 63 -10.54 4.88 -10.45
CA ASN A 63 -11.21 6.18 -10.63
C ASN A 63 -10.67 7.21 -9.64
N SER A 64 -10.40 6.81 -8.40
CA SER A 64 -9.77 7.68 -7.40
C SER A 64 -8.40 8.18 -7.88
N VAL A 65 -7.60 7.34 -8.56
CA VAL A 65 -6.33 7.77 -9.20
C VAL A 65 -6.59 8.87 -10.23
N GLU A 66 -7.62 8.73 -11.08
CA GLU A 66 -7.97 9.74 -12.07
C GLU A 66 -8.43 11.05 -11.42
N LEU A 67 -9.19 10.98 -10.32
CA LEU A 67 -9.63 12.16 -9.56
C LEU A 67 -8.44 12.93 -8.96
N VAL A 68 -7.49 12.23 -8.36
CA VAL A 68 -6.23 12.82 -7.85
C VAL A 68 -5.44 13.46 -9.00
N ARG A 69 -5.30 12.75 -10.12
CA ARG A 69 -4.60 13.27 -11.33
C ARG A 69 -5.24 14.58 -11.83
N LEU A 70 -6.57 14.62 -11.89
CA LEU A 70 -7.29 15.82 -12.26
C LEU A 70 -7.09 16.96 -11.27
N ALA A 71 -7.20 16.69 -9.97
CA ALA A 71 -7.01 17.69 -8.91
C ALA A 71 -5.61 18.31 -8.96
N LYS A 72 -4.56 17.50 -9.14
CA LYS A 72 -3.18 17.99 -9.34
C LYS A 72 -3.06 18.89 -10.58
N LYS A 73 -3.69 18.51 -11.71
CA LYS A 73 -3.71 19.34 -12.93
C LYS A 73 -4.41 20.69 -12.71
N LEU A 74 -5.40 20.75 -11.84
CA LEU A 74 -6.11 21.98 -11.47
C LEU A 74 -5.33 22.82 -10.45
N GLY A 75 -4.21 22.33 -9.92
CA GLY A 75 -3.35 23.05 -8.99
C GLY A 75 -3.67 22.80 -7.50
N ALA A 76 -4.44 21.77 -7.17
CA ALA A 76 -4.65 21.35 -5.78
C ALA A 76 -3.38 20.73 -5.19
N ASP A 77 -3.08 21.02 -3.93
CA ASP A 77 -1.99 20.39 -3.16
C ASP A 77 -2.46 19.04 -2.60
N VAL A 78 -2.62 18.08 -3.51
CA VAL A 78 -3.09 16.74 -3.21
C VAL A 78 -1.99 15.73 -3.50
N HIS A 79 -1.79 14.82 -2.56
CA HIS A 79 -0.89 13.67 -2.64
C HIS A 79 -1.69 12.37 -2.53
N ALA A 80 -1.11 11.26 -2.96
CA ALA A 80 -1.73 9.94 -2.83
C ALA A 80 -0.70 8.87 -2.48
N GLU A 81 -1.15 7.87 -1.74
CA GLU A 81 -0.37 6.70 -1.35
C GLU A 81 -0.95 5.42 -1.96
N ALA A 82 -0.09 4.45 -2.27
CA ALA A 82 -0.50 3.09 -2.61
C ALA A 82 0.22 2.09 -1.70
N THR A 83 -0.44 0.96 -1.44
CA THR A 83 0.18 -0.14 -0.69
C THR A 83 0.67 -1.24 -1.61
N PRO A 84 1.68 -2.04 -1.20
CA PRO A 84 2.15 -3.17 -1.99
C PRO A 84 1.06 -4.18 -2.34
N HIS A 85 0.12 -4.42 -1.45
CA HIS A 85 -0.96 -5.36 -1.71
C HIS A 85 -1.93 -4.86 -2.80
N HIS A 86 -2.19 -3.55 -2.90
CA HIS A 86 -3.08 -2.99 -3.93
C HIS A 86 -2.46 -2.97 -5.34
N PHE A 87 -1.15 -2.88 -5.49
CA PHE A 87 -0.52 -2.98 -6.80
C PHE A 87 0.01 -4.39 -7.16
N THR A 88 -0.09 -5.36 -6.22
CA THR A 88 0.35 -6.75 -6.44
C THR A 88 -0.80 -7.73 -6.60
N LEU A 89 -1.89 -7.54 -5.84
CA LEU A 89 -3.03 -8.46 -5.77
C LEU A 89 -4.30 -7.84 -6.35
N THR A 90 -5.26 -8.70 -6.70
CA THR A 90 -6.63 -8.34 -7.08
C THR A 90 -7.64 -8.99 -6.14
N GLU A 91 -8.93 -8.70 -6.32
CA GLU A 91 -10.03 -9.30 -5.55
C GLU A 91 -10.02 -10.84 -5.56
N ASP A 92 -9.47 -11.47 -6.61
CA ASP A 92 -9.33 -12.93 -6.71
C ASP A 92 -8.48 -13.54 -5.59
N ALA A 93 -7.59 -12.73 -4.99
CA ALA A 93 -6.78 -13.16 -3.85
C ALA A 93 -7.63 -13.61 -2.65
N VAL A 94 -8.85 -13.08 -2.50
CA VAL A 94 -9.78 -13.49 -1.43
C VAL A 94 -10.17 -14.96 -1.57
N LEU A 95 -10.35 -15.46 -2.80
CA LEU A 95 -10.67 -16.88 -3.05
C LEU A 95 -9.52 -17.80 -2.69
N LYS A 96 -8.28 -17.32 -2.78
CA LYS A 96 -7.07 -18.11 -2.52
C LYS A 96 -6.61 -18.02 -1.07
N TYR A 97 -6.64 -16.83 -0.49
CA TYR A 97 -6.01 -16.54 0.82
C TYR A 97 -7.03 -16.22 1.92
N GLY A 98 -8.34 -16.21 1.59
CA GLY A 98 -9.42 -15.98 2.55
C GLY A 98 -9.23 -14.67 3.32
N THR A 99 -9.29 -14.75 4.64
CA THR A 99 -9.17 -13.60 5.52
C THR A 99 -7.83 -12.87 5.44
N ASN A 100 -6.74 -13.54 5.02
CA ASN A 100 -5.45 -12.91 4.76
C ASN A 100 -5.44 -12.03 3.48
N ALA A 101 -6.52 -12.02 2.70
CA ALA A 101 -6.74 -11.08 1.59
C ALA A 101 -7.90 -10.12 1.88
N ARG A 102 -8.44 -10.12 3.10
CA ARG A 102 -9.45 -9.16 3.55
C ARG A 102 -8.77 -7.85 3.93
N MET A 103 -9.00 -6.80 3.14
CA MET A 103 -8.38 -5.47 3.27
C MET A 103 -9.43 -4.38 3.45
N ASN A 104 -9.05 -3.22 3.93
CA ASN A 104 -9.84 -2.00 3.89
C ASN A 104 -8.94 -0.79 3.62
N PRO A 105 -9.05 -0.17 2.41
CA PRO A 105 -9.98 -0.51 1.32
C PRO A 105 -9.68 -1.90 0.72
N PRO A 106 -10.67 -2.57 0.11
CA PRO A 106 -10.48 -3.92 -0.39
C PRO A 106 -9.59 -3.98 -1.63
N LEU A 107 -9.01 -5.14 -1.87
CA LEU A 107 -8.37 -5.46 -3.15
C LEU A 107 -9.41 -5.36 -4.26
N ARG A 108 -9.10 -4.63 -5.33
CA ARG A 108 -10.02 -4.32 -6.42
C ARG A 108 -9.75 -5.19 -7.66
N THR A 109 -10.29 -4.77 -8.78
CA THR A 109 -10.14 -5.45 -10.07
C THR A 109 -8.74 -5.30 -10.65
N GLU A 110 -8.44 -6.06 -11.71
CA GLU A 110 -7.19 -5.90 -12.46
C GLU A 110 -7.09 -4.53 -13.13
N ASP A 111 -8.21 -3.96 -13.59
CA ASP A 111 -8.22 -2.61 -14.18
C ASP A 111 -7.86 -1.54 -13.14
N ASP A 112 -8.34 -1.67 -11.90
CA ASP A 112 -7.97 -0.78 -10.80
C ASP A 112 -6.48 -0.92 -10.47
N ARG A 113 -5.98 -2.14 -10.34
CA ARG A 113 -4.57 -2.43 -10.10
C ARG A 113 -3.67 -1.81 -11.18
N ALA A 114 -4.05 -1.97 -12.45
CA ALA A 114 -3.31 -1.39 -13.57
C ALA A 114 -3.26 0.15 -13.50
N LYS A 115 -4.38 0.80 -13.17
CA LYS A 115 -4.43 2.27 -12.99
C LYS A 115 -3.62 2.76 -11.79
N ILE A 116 -3.55 2.00 -10.70
CA ILE A 116 -2.65 2.29 -9.57
C ILE A 116 -1.19 2.28 -10.05
N ILE A 117 -0.77 1.24 -10.80
CA ILE A 117 0.58 1.16 -11.35
C ILE A 117 0.86 2.33 -12.31
N GLU A 118 -0.09 2.71 -13.17
CA GLU A 118 0.05 3.90 -14.02
C GLU A 118 0.19 5.19 -13.21
N GLY A 119 -0.60 5.35 -12.14
CA GLY A 119 -0.50 6.48 -11.23
C GLY A 119 0.85 6.57 -10.51
N ILE A 120 1.45 5.43 -10.18
CA ILE A 120 2.82 5.37 -9.63
C ILE A 120 3.85 5.79 -10.70
N LYS A 121 3.69 5.34 -11.94
CA LYS A 121 4.60 5.66 -13.06
C LYS A 121 4.61 7.13 -13.41
N ASP A 122 3.44 7.75 -13.49
CA ASP A 122 3.29 9.14 -13.94
C ASP A 122 3.41 10.17 -12.80
N GLY A 123 3.54 9.71 -11.54
CA GLY A 123 3.70 10.57 -10.36
C GLY A 123 2.37 11.11 -9.81
N THR A 124 1.23 10.57 -10.23
CA THR A 124 -0.06 10.85 -9.60
C THR A 124 -0.08 10.29 -8.18
N ILE A 125 0.49 9.10 -7.97
CA ILE A 125 0.73 8.50 -6.66
C ILE A 125 2.16 8.81 -6.25
N ASP A 126 2.31 9.48 -5.11
CA ASP A 126 3.58 10.05 -4.66
C ASP A 126 4.33 9.15 -3.68
N MET A 127 3.64 8.26 -2.98
CA MET A 127 4.20 7.50 -1.87
C MET A 127 3.75 6.04 -1.91
N ILE A 128 4.61 5.16 -1.42
CA ILE A 128 4.31 3.75 -1.15
C ILE A 128 4.38 3.56 0.35
N VAL A 129 3.29 3.08 0.92
CA VAL A 129 3.08 2.84 2.36
C VAL A 129 2.64 1.40 2.58
N THR A 130 2.62 0.93 3.83
CA THR A 130 2.36 -0.48 4.10
C THR A 130 0.95 -0.78 4.57
N ASP A 131 0.30 0.17 5.21
CA ASP A 131 -0.94 -0.08 5.98
C ASP A 131 -0.80 -1.31 6.90
N HIS A 132 0.32 -1.36 7.65
CA HIS A 132 0.70 -2.50 8.49
C HIS A 132 -0.31 -2.73 9.61
N ALA A 133 -1.10 -3.80 9.49
CA ALA A 133 -2.19 -4.15 10.40
C ALA A 133 -2.02 -5.59 10.94
N PRO A 134 -1.22 -5.79 12.00
CA PRO A 134 -1.02 -7.09 12.61
C PRO A 134 -2.26 -7.54 13.38
N HIS A 135 -2.73 -8.77 13.09
CA HIS A 135 -3.84 -9.44 13.75
C HIS A 135 -3.44 -10.84 14.16
N SER A 136 -4.00 -11.34 15.26
CA SER A 136 -3.71 -12.69 15.74
C SER A 136 -4.25 -13.76 14.78
N GLU A 137 -3.69 -14.96 14.86
CA GLU A 137 -4.20 -16.12 14.10
C GLU A 137 -5.67 -16.42 14.43
N GLU A 138 -6.06 -16.28 15.71
CA GLU A 138 -7.43 -16.49 16.17
C GLU A 138 -8.40 -15.48 15.55
N GLU A 139 -7.98 -14.23 15.41
CA GLU A 139 -8.79 -13.19 14.77
C GLU A 139 -8.94 -13.45 13.27
N LYS A 140 -7.86 -13.84 12.59
CA LYS A 140 -7.88 -14.16 11.16
C LYS A 140 -8.51 -15.51 10.84
N ALA A 141 -8.64 -16.42 11.82
CA ALA A 141 -9.36 -17.70 11.66
C ALA A 141 -10.89 -17.57 11.71
N LYS A 142 -11.42 -16.41 12.07
CA LYS A 142 -12.87 -16.16 12.06
C LYS A 142 -13.43 -16.22 10.64
N PRO A 143 -14.76 -16.43 10.49
CA PRO A 143 -15.42 -16.27 9.19
C PRO A 143 -15.09 -14.94 8.53
N LEU A 144 -15.12 -14.90 7.21
CA LEU A 144 -14.71 -13.72 6.42
C LEU A 144 -15.42 -12.41 6.86
N GLU A 145 -16.70 -12.50 7.22
CA GLU A 145 -17.48 -11.37 7.71
C GLU A 145 -17.06 -10.82 9.08
N ASN A 146 -16.41 -11.64 9.91
CA ASN A 146 -16.08 -11.32 11.30
C ASN A 146 -14.57 -11.13 11.54
N ALA A 147 -13.74 -11.53 10.57
CA ALA A 147 -12.30 -11.34 10.65
C ALA A 147 -11.95 -9.85 10.48
N PRO A 148 -10.93 -9.33 11.15
CA PRO A 148 -10.46 -7.97 10.90
C PRO A 148 -9.83 -7.83 9.52
N SER A 149 -9.94 -6.64 8.93
CA SER A 149 -9.25 -6.28 7.68
C SER A 149 -7.78 -5.96 7.94
N GLY A 150 -6.93 -6.16 6.92
CA GLY A 150 -5.52 -5.79 6.96
C GLY A 150 -4.56 -6.96 7.13
N ILE A 151 -3.31 -6.69 6.83
CA ILE A 151 -2.18 -7.64 6.87
C ILE A 151 -0.93 -7.01 7.47
N THR A 152 0.03 -7.86 7.87
CA THR A 152 1.41 -7.41 8.12
C THR A 152 2.07 -7.05 6.78
N GLY A 153 2.57 -5.82 6.65
CA GLY A 153 3.10 -5.30 5.38
C GLY A 153 4.55 -4.83 5.43
N LEU A 154 5.15 -4.62 6.64
CA LEU A 154 6.48 -4.02 6.76
C LEU A 154 7.57 -4.90 6.15
N GLU A 155 7.58 -6.19 6.47
CA GLU A 155 8.65 -7.11 6.09
C GLU A 155 8.68 -7.42 4.59
N THR A 156 7.54 -7.28 3.89
CA THR A 156 7.41 -7.63 2.47
C THR A 156 7.37 -6.42 1.53
N SER A 157 7.26 -5.19 2.06
CA SER A 157 6.97 -4.00 1.24
C SER A 157 8.05 -3.70 0.20
N LEU A 158 9.33 -3.73 0.57
CA LEU A 158 10.45 -3.51 -0.36
C LEU A 158 10.46 -4.58 -1.45
N ALA A 159 10.37 -5.84 -1.05
CA ALA A 159 10.42 -6.98 -1.94
C ALA A 159 9.27 -6.99 -2.96
N LEU A 160 8.05 -6.68 -2.52
CA LEU A 160 6.87 -6.54 -3.39
C LEU A 160 7.00 -5.32 -4.33
N GLY A 161 7.57 -4.21 -3.86
CA GLY A 161 7.87 -3.06 -4.69
C GLY A 161 8.85 -3.41 -5.81
N ILE A 162 9.92 -4.16 -5.52
CA ILE A 162 10.85 -4.64 -6.54
C ILE A 162 10.14 -5.60 -7.50
N LYS A 163 9.45 -6.61 -6.97
CA LYS A 163 8.76 -7.66 -7.75
C LYS A 163 7.70 -7.10 -8.69
N SER A 164 6.88 -6.18 -8.20
CA SER A 164 5.69 -5.74 -8.94
C SER A 164 5.91 -4.47 -9.76
N LEU A 165 6.94 -3.68 -9.45
CA LEU A 165 7.16 -2.39 -10.10
C LEU A 165 8.52 -2.27 -10.80
N VAL A 166 9.60 -2.79 -10.20
CA VAL A 166 10.95 -2.65 -10.76
C VAL A 166 11.25 -3.75 -11.77
N GLU A 167 11.05 -5.03 -11.43
CA GLU A 167 11.29 -6.16 -12.34
C GLU A 167 10.49 -6.05 -13.65
N PRO A 168 9.20 -5.65 -13.67
CA PRO A 168 8.45 -5.43 -14.89
C PRO A 168 8.86 -4.16 -15.65
N GLY A 169 9.75 -3.33 -15.10
CA GLY A 169 10.22 -2.09 -15.70
C GLY A 169 9.21 -0.94 -15.64
N HIS A 170 8.25 -0.97 -14.72
CA HIS A 170 7.31 0.12 -14.52
C HIS A 170 8.00 1.38 -13.98
N ILE A 171 8.92 1.20 -13.02
CA ILE A 171 9.75 2.26 -12.45
C ILE A 171 11.18 1.75 -12.22
N SER A 172 12.13 2.66 -12.01
CA SER A 172 13.50 2.29 -11.58
C SER A 172 13.55 2.01 -10.07
N LEU A 173 14.58 1.27 -9.62
CA LEU A 173 14.83 1.07 -8.20
C LEU A 173 14.98 2.40 -7.44
N MET A 174 15.67 3.38 -8.03
CA MET A 174 15.79 4.72 -7.43
C MET A 174 14.44 5.39 -7.25
N LYS A 175 13.53 5.25 -8.23
CA LYS A 175 12.16 5.78 -8.09
C LYS A 175 11.40 5.06 -6.98
N LEU A 176 11.55 3.75 -6.83
CA LEU A 176 10.97 3.01 -5.70
C LEU A 176 11.47 3.57 -4.37
N MET A 177 12.78 3.84 -4.22
CA MET A 177 13.34 4.43 -3.00
C MET A 177 12.82 5.85 -2.73
N GLU A 178 12.61 6.66 -3.77
CA GLU A 178 11.96 7.97 -3.61
C GLU A 178 10.56 7.83 -3.03
N LEU A 179 9.74 6.94 -3.61
CA LEU A 179 8.34 6.71 -3.20
C LEU A 179 8.21 6.12 -1.79
N MET A 180 9.17 5.31 -1.35
CA MET A 180 9.13 4.65 -0.03
C MET A 180 9.82 5.45 1.08
N SER A 181 10.67 6.43 0.77
CA SER A 181 11.51 7.10 1.76
C SER A 181 11.50 8.62 1.61
N LYS A 182 12.02 9.13 0.50
CA LYS A 182 12.21 10.58 0.30
C LYS A 182 10.88 11.33 0.28
N ASN A 183 9.94 10.91 -0.56
CA ASN A 183 8.68 11.61 -0.74
C ASN A 183 7.82 11.62 0.54
N PRO A 184 7.65 10.49 1.28
CA PRO A 184 7.00 10.53 2.59
C PRO A 184 7.66 11.48 3.57
N ALA A 185 9.00 11.49 3.64
CA ALA A 185 9.73 12.38 4.53
C ALA A 185 9.48 13.86 4.18
N GLU A 186 9.52 14.22 2.89
CA GLU A 186 9.24 15.58 2.43
C GLU A 186 7.80 16.01 2.73
N PHE A 187 6.82 15.14 2.43
CA PHE A 187 5.41 15.41 2.70
C PHE A 187 5.14 15.65 4.20
N TYR A 188 5.67 14.81 5.07
CA TYR A 188 5.52 14.94 6.52
C TYR A 188 6.52 15.93 7.15
N ARG A 189 7.28 16.70 6.34
CA ARG A 189 8.26 17.70 6.79
C ARG A 189 9.35 17.10 7.69
N MET A 190 9.71 15.86 7.45
CA MET A 190 10.84 15.18 8.07
C MET A 190 12.12 15.42 7.26
N VAL A 191 13.28 15.22 7.87
CA VAL A 191 14.54 15.24 7.12
C VAL A 191 14.65 13.95 6.31
N PRO A 192 14.71 14.02 4.96
CA PRO A 192 14.86 12.82 4.15
C PRO A 192 16.23 12.18 4.40
N GLY A 193 16.27 10.84 4.30
CA GLY A 193 17.52 10.07 4.42
C GLY A 193 18.55 10.48 3.36
N SER A 194 19.82 10.47 3.75
CA SER A 194 20.93 10.88 2.85
C SER A 194 22.21 10.14 3.22
N ILE A 195 22.96 9.67 2.20
CA ILE A 195 24.31 9.10 2.36
C ILE A 195 25.38 10.22 2.23
N THR A 196 25.15 11.35 2.91
CA THR A 196 26.10 12.47 2.95
C THR A 196 26.86 12.48 4.26
N LYS A 197 28.14 12.92 4.24
CA LYS A 197 28.94 13.06 5.46
C LYS A 197 28.25 14.00 6.46
N GLY A 198 27.98 13.51 7.65
CA GLY A 198 27.32 14.27 8.72
C GLY A 198 25.80 14.02 8.84
N SER A 199 25.20 13.31 7.89
CA SER A 199 23.82 12.84 8.02
C SER A 199 23.68 11.71 9.04
N PRO A 200 22.50 11.53 9.67
CA PRO A 200 22.21 10.34 10.45
C PRO A 200 22.45 9.07 9.64
N ALA A 201 23.07 8.07 10.26
CA ALA A 201 23.31 6.78 9.60
C ALA A 201 22.11 5.85 9.78
N ASP A 202 21.02 6.16 9.05
CA ASP A 202 19.82 5.33 8.92
C ASP A 202 19.87 4.69 7.53
N ILE A 203 20.34 3.43 7.46
CA ILE A 203 20.74 2.78 6.21
C ILE A 203 20.16 1.36 6.16
N VAL A 204 19.64 0.99 5.00
CA VAL A 204 19.26 -0.40 4.68
C VAL A 204 20.24 -0.92 3.61
N VAL A 205 20.77 -2.13 3.82
CA VAL A 205 21.61 -2.85 2.86
C VAL A 205 20.86 -4.09 2.41
N PHE A 206 20.64 -4.22 1.11
CA PHE A 206 19.89 -5.34 0.53
C PHE A 206 20.44 -5.78 -0.82
N GLY A 207 20.20 -7.03 -1.18
CA GLY A 207 20.50 -7.58 -2.50
C GLY A 207 19.30 -7.44 -3.42
N GLU A 208 19.36 -6.52 -4.42
CA GLU A 208 18.23 -6.20 -5.31
C GLU A 208 17.63 -7.46 -5.97
N ASN A 209 18.49 -8.34 -6.51
CA ASN A 209 18.09 -9.53 -7.25
C ASN A 209 18.19 -10.82 -6.41
N GLU A 210 18.52 -10.70 -5.13
CA GLU A 210 18.66 -11.85 -4.25
C GLU A 210 17.27 -12.33 -3.82
N LEU A 211 16.95 -13.59 -4.15
CA LEU A 211 15.68 -14.21 -3.82
C LEU A 211 15.69 -14.74 -2.39
N TRP A 212 14.53 -14.60 -1.74
CA TRP A 212 14.26 -15.18 -0.43
C TRP A 212 12.80 -15.62 -0.34
N THR A 213 12.55 -16.64 0.47
CA THR A 213 11.18 -17.11 0.72
C THR A 213 10.61 -16.42 1.93
N VAL A 214 9.40 -15.91 1.82
CA VAL A 214 8.66 -15.31 2.94
C VAL A 214 8.21 -16.41 3.89
N ASN A 215 8.86 -16.53 5.05
CA ASN A 215 8.48 -17.49 6.08
C ASN A 215 7.83 -16.76 7.26
N LYS A 216 6.85 -17.40 7.86
CA LYS A 216 6.13 -16.90 9.03
C LYS A 216 7.05 -16.62 10.22
N GLU A 217 8.06 -17.48 10.40
CA GLU A 217 9.01 -17.46 11.51
C GLU A 217 10.01 -16.30 11.41
N ASP A 218 10.19 -15.71 10.22
CA ASP A 218 11.14 -14.62 9.98
C ASP A 218 10.54 -13.24 10.30
N PHE A 219 9.24 -13.16 10.59
CA PHE A 219 8.59 -11.89 10.87
C PHE A 219 8.99 -11.34 12.24
N ALA A 220 9.43 -10.10 12.28
CA ALA A 220 9.69 -9.36 13.51
C ALA A 220 8.38 -8.92 14.20
N SER A 221 7.30 -8.76 13.43
CA SER A 221 5.96 -8.55 13.95
C SER A 221 5.51 -9.74 14.81
N LYS A 222 4.75 -9.46 15.88
CA LYS A 222 4.12 -10.52 16.69
C LYS A 222 3.06 -11.32 15.92
N ALA A 223 2.55 -10.76 14.85
CA ALA A 223 1.60 -11.40 13.95
C ALA A 223 2.24 -11.68 12.60
N SER A 224 1.71 -12.69 11.90
CA SER A 224 2.18 -13.11 10.58
C SER A 224 1.03 -13.26 9.57
N ASN A 225 -0.05 -12.49 9.76
CA ASN A 225 -1.21 -12.48 8.89
C ASN A 225 -0.87 -11.86 7.52
N SER A 226 -0.37 -12.66 6.60
CA SER A 226 0.05 -12.22 5.27
C SER A 226 -0.32 -13.24 4.19
N PRO A 227 -0.86 -12.80 3.02
CA PRO A 227 -1.09 -13.67 1.87
C PRO A 227 0.20 -14.06 1.15
N PHE A 228 1.32 -13.40 1.49
CA PHE A 228 2.61 -13.58 0.81
C PHE A 228 3.48 -14.68 1.41
N ILE A 229 3.06 -15.32 2.50
CA ILE A 229 3.80 -16.46 3.08
C ILE A 229 3.98 -17.55 2.04
N GLY A 230 5.23 -18.05 1.92
CA GLY A 230 5.62 -19.02 0.90
C GLY A 230 5.96 -18.42 -0.47
N TRP A 231 5.81 -17.11 -0.67
CA TRP A 231 6.25 -16.48 -1.91
C TRP A 231 7.76 -16.35 -1.94
N GLU A 232 8.34 -16.55 -3.13
CA GLU A 232 9.73 -16.22 -3.42
C GLU A 232 9.80 -14.81 -3.97
N LEU A 233 10.49 -13.93 -3.26
CA LEU A 233 10.56 -12.50 -3.55
C LEU A 233 12.02 -12.05 -3.69
N PRO A 234 12.31 -11.05 -4.55
CA PRO A 234 13.62 -10.39 -4.63
C PRO A 234 13.81 -9.38 -3.48
N GLY A 235 14.99 -8.81 -3.38
CA GLY A 235 15.22 -7.68 -2.47
C GLY A 235 15.49 -8.10 -1.02
N LYS A 236 16.29 -9.15 -0.82
CA LYS A 236 16.65 -9.62 0.52
C LYS A 236 17.43 -8.56 1.30
N VAL A 237 16.90 -8.17 2.46
CA VAL A 237 17.58 -7.24 3.37
C VAL A 237 18.65 -7.98 4.16
N HIS A 238 19.88 -7.45 4.17
CA HIS A 238 21.00 -7.97 4.94
C HIS A 238 21.23 -7.21 6.24
N TYR A 239 21.12 -5.88 6.19
CA TYR A 239 21.32 -5.05 7.37
C TYR A 239 20.30 -3.91 7.39
N THR A 240 19.83 -3.61 8.59
CA THR A 240 19.19 -2.34 8.91
C THR A 240 20.00 -1.64 10.00
N ILE A 241 20.39 -0.40 9.71
CA ILE A 241 21.18 0.44 10.59
C ILE A 241 20.31 1.64 10.98
N CYS A 242 20.19 1.90 12.26
CA CYS A 242 19.44 3.03 12.80
C CYS A 242 20.34 3.83 13.74
N SER A 243 20.50 5.13 13.46
CA SER A 243 21.39 6.02 14.20
C SER A 243 22.81 5.44 14.37
N GLY A 244 23.34 4.82 13.32
CA GLY A 244 24.67 4.21 13.29
C GLY A 244 24.81 2.86 14.01
N LYS A 245 23.71 2.27 14.48
CA LYS A 245 23.71 0.94 15.12
C LYS A 245 23.01 -0.08 14.22
N ILE A 246 23.61 -1.25 14.06
CA ILE A 246 22.97 -2.38 13.39
C ILE A 246 21.83 -2.85 14.31
N VAL A 247 20.59 -2.75 13.81
CA VAL A 247 19.37 -3.17 14.52
C VAL A 247 18.79 -4.46 13.94
N TYR A 248 19.20 -4.81 12.70
CA TYR A 248 18.87 -6.07 12.05
C TYR A 248 20.06 -6.55 11.21
N GLN A 249 20.32 -7.86 11.24
CA GLN A 249 21.28 -8.55 10.38
C GLN A 249 20.67 -9.94 10.03
N ALA A 250 20.60 -10.25 8.71
CA ALA A 250 20.15 -11.55 8.19
C ALA A 250 21.20 -12.62 8.38
#